data_2c159c64a283222ab48d731daeebfeed
#
_entry.id   2c159c64a283222ab48d731daeebfeed
#
_cell.length_a   1.000
_cell.length_b   1.000
_cell.length_c   1.000
_cell.angle_alpha   90.00
_cell.angle_beta   90.00
_cell.angle_gamma   90.00
#
_symmetry.space_group_name_H-M   'P 1'
#
loop_
_entity.id
_entity.type
_entity.pdbx_description
1 polymer ?
#
loop_
_entity_poly.entity_id
_entity_poly.type
_entity_poly.pdbx_seq_one_letter_code
_entity_poly.pdbx_strand_id
1 'polypeptide(L)'
;LLSRRSVYCSKYPSGEFSVYQFSEEKPQGNIIFQRIRHTWKDGKCIYCGASKNEYDRGTELETHAYQFIHSLDVHKVFNMKFDVIIGNPPYQMNDGGGEGSSATPIYDKFVKNAIKLNPRYLTMIIPARWYSGGKGLDSFRDEMLNDRHLRIIHDFPETSDCFPGINIRGGVCYFLWDRNQKGDCLIYNHKGNIVISFLERPLLEGNSTTFIRYNEAISILNKVRSFKEETMDNRVQSRLPFGIPSNFENYELTKSSKANITLFRSDRSKSSQKQVFIESRYITKNIAWK
;
A
#
# COMPACT_ATOMS: atom_id res chain seq x y z
N LEU A 1 3.85 20.18 4.56
CA LEU A 1 5.16 20.82 4.82
C LEU A 1 6.29 20.25 3.96
N LEU A 2 6.28 18.95 3.66
CA LEU A 2 7.40 18.30 2.98
C LEU A 2 7.28 18.24 1.45
N SER A 3 6.10 18.44 0.90
CA SER A 3 5.87 18.29 -0.55
C SER A 3 5.81 19.60 -1.31
N ARG A 4 5.46 20.66 -0.65
CA ARG A 4 5.42 22.03 -1.18
C ARG A 4 5.85 22.95 -0.07
N ARG A 5 6.48 24.09 -0.38
CA ARG A 5 6.54 25.20 0.57
C ARG A 5 5.16 25.26 1.17
N SER A 6 5.07 24.89 2.42
CA SER A 6 3.79 24.68 3.04
C SER A 6 2.93 25.90 2.76
N VAL A 7 1.76 25.68 2.18
CA VAL A 7 0.71 26.69 2.05
C VAL A 7 0.47 27.35 3.41
N TYR A 8 0.73 26.61 4.48
CA TYR A 8 0.65 27.07 5.84
C TYR A 8 1.71 28.13 6.18
N CYS A 9 2.97 27.89 5.86
CA CYS A 9 4.05 28.89 6.07
C CYS A 9 3.91 30.11 5.17
N SER A 10 3.40 29.97 3.95
CA SER A 10 3.11 31.10 3.07
C SER A 10 1.88 31.90 3.50
N LYS A 11 0.92 31.26 4.17
CA LYS A 11 -0.27 31.92 4.71
C LYS A 11 0.00 32.63 6.04
N TYR A 12 0.96 32.13 6.83
CA TYR A 12 1.32 32.65 8.14
C TYR A 12 2.86 32.85 8.23
N PRO A 13 3.42 33.81 7.46
CA PRO A 13 4.86 34.02 7.39
C PRO A 13 5.46 34.43 8.74
N SER A 14 4.68 35.00 9.66
CA SER A 14 5.08 35.33 11.03
C SER A 14 5.33 34.09 11.91
N GLY A 15 4.96 32.90 11.47
CA GLY A 15 5.08 31.69 12.26
C GLY A 15 4.05 31.55 13.39
N GLU A 16 3.03 32.38 13.39
CA GLU A 16 2.04 32.51 14.45
C GLU A 16 1.29 31.19 14.77
N PHE A 17 1.15 30.31 13.76
CA PHE A 17 0.60 28.96 13.87
C PHE A 17 1.58 27.87 13.48
N SER A 18 2.85 28.21 13.32
CA SER A 18 3.92 27.30 12.98
C SER A 18 4.67 26.92 14.25
N VAL A 19 5.01 25.66 14.40
CA VAL A 19 5.93 25.17 15.44
C VAL A 19 7.34 25.74 15.25
N TYR A 20 7.61 26.38 14.12
CA TYR A 20 8.92 26.92 13.75
C TYR A 20 8.94 28.44 13.91
N GLN A 21 9.91 28.92 14.66
CA GLN A 21 10.27 30.33 14.61
C GLN A 21 11.12 30.57 13.38
N PHE A 22 10.61 31.38 12.48
CA PHE A 22 11.39 31.92 11.36
C PHE A 22 12.15 33.15 11.85
N SER A 23 13.45 33.18 11.61
CA SER A 23 14.29 34.33 11.88
C SER A 23 14.87 34.85 10.56
N GLU A 24 15.41 36.08 10.56
CA GLU A 24 16.13 36.60 9.41
C GLU A 24 17.30 35.71 9.01
N GLU A 25 17.96 35.07 9.99
CA GLU A 25 19.08 34.15 9.78
C GLU A 25 18.58 32.77 9.25
N LYS A 26 17.33 32.36 9.55
CA LYS A 26 16.72 31.09 9.15
C LYS A 26 15.34 31.34 8.58
N PRO A 27 15.22 31.98 7.43
CA PRO A 27 13.90 32.30 6.85
C PRO A 27 13.08 31.06 6.45
N GLN A 28 13.69 29.86 6.44
CA GLN A 28 13.05 28.57 6.19
C GLN A 28 12.81 27.80 7.48
N GLY A 29 13.07 28.38 8.64
CA GLY A 29 12.97 27.73 9.94
C GLY A 29 14.00 26.61 10.10
N ASN A 30 13.61 25.54 10.80
CA ASN A 30 14.48 24.39 11.07
C ASN A 30 14.44 23.32 9.96
N ILE A 31 13.74 23.57 8.85
CA ILE A 31 13.63 22.63 7.75
C ILE A 31 14.69 22.99 6.70
N ILE A 32 15.49 22.00 6.32
CA ILE A 32 16.47 22.13 5.26
C ILE A 32 15.79 21.73 3.95
N PHE A 33 15.58 22.70 3.05
CA PHE A 33 15.01 22.44 1.73
C PHE A 33 16.13 22.35 0.70
N GLN A 34 16.20 21.23 0.01
CA GLN A 34 17.04 21.07 -1.16
C GLN A 34 16.17 20.68 -2.35
N ARG A 35 16.49 21.21 -3.53
CA ARG A 35 15.89 20.72 -4.77
C ARG A 35 16.54 19.38 -5.09
N ILE A 36 15.78 18.30 -4.90
CA ILE A 36 16.22 16.94 -5.21
C ILE A 36 15.53 16.49 -6.48
N ARG A 37 16.32 15.96 -7.42
CA ARG A 37 15.80 15.29 -8.61
C ARG A 37 15.72 13.80 -8.37
N HIS A 38 14.93 13.13 -9.21
CA HIS A 38 14.89 11.69 -9.22
C HIS A 38 16.25 11.10 -9.63
N THR A 39 16.60 9.95 -9.08
CA THR A 39 17.80 9.18 -9.48
C THR A 39 17.37 8.00 -10.33
N TRP A 40 17.71 8.03 -11.61
CA TRP A 40 17.22 7.08 -12.59
C TRP A 40 18.12 5.85 -12.72
N LYS A 41 17.50 4.66 -12.72
CA LYS A 41 18.10 3.39 -13.11
C LYS A 41 17.05 2.60 -13.89
N ASP A 42 17.42 2.06 -15.07
CA ASP A 42 16.53 1.27 -15.93
C ASP A 42 15.17 1.96 -16.21
N GLY A 43 15.21 3.28 -16.44
CA GLY A 43 14.03 4.10 -16.75
C GLY A 43 13.12 4.40 -15.55
N LYS A 44 13.50 4.02 -14.33
CA LYS A 44 12.73 4.27 -13.10
C LYS A 44 13.57 4.91 -12.01
N CYS A 45 12.94 5.72 -11.17
CA CYS A 45 13.60 6.25 -9.97
C CYS A 45 13.82 5.13 -8.94
N ILE A 46 15.06 4.99 -8.46
CA ILE A 46 15.43 3.96 -7.48
C ILE A 46 14.77 4.15 -6.11
N TYR A 47 14.31 5.36 -5.79
CA TYR A 47 13.67 5.66 -4.50
C TYR A 47 12.16 5.51 -4.54
N CYS A 48 11.48 6.12 -5.51
CA CYS A 48 10.02 6.17 -5.56
C CYS A 48 9.39 5.35 -6.69
N GLY A 49 10.18 4.83 -7.63
CA GLY A 49 9.68 4.07 -8.77
C GLY A 49 9.05 4.92 -9.90
N ALA A 50 9.14 6.26 -9.81
CA ALA A 50 8.64 7.15 -10.85
C ALA A 50 9.27 6.83 -12.21
N SER A 51 8.47 6.91 -13.29
CA SER A 51 8.98 6.73 -14.66
C SER A 51 9.78 7.94 -15.13
N LYS A 52 10.96 7.69 -15.72
CA LYS A 52 11.80 8.72 -16.30
C LYS A 52 11.06 9.49 -17.40
N ASN A 53 10.33 8.79 -18.25
CA ASN A 53 9.61 9.41 -19.38
C ASN A 53 8.55 10.43 -18.94
N GLU A 54 7.95 10.25 -17.74
CA GLU A 54 6.95 11.17 -17.22
C GLU A 54 7.53 12.29 -16.37
N TYR A 55 8.58 12.00 -15.61
CA TYR A 55 9.06 12.90 -14.54
C TYR A 55 10.42 13.56 -14.84
N ASP A 56 11.12 13.14 -15.91
CA ASP A 56 12.34 13.83 -16.38
C ASP A 56 11.94 14.88 -17.43
N ARG A 57 11.32 15.96 -16.97
CA ARG A 57 10.73 17.01 -17.80
C ARG A 57 11.64 18.23 -17.88
N GLY A 58 11.30 19.18 -18.78
CA GLY A 58 11.94 20.48 -18.87
C GLY A 58 11.83 21.30 -17.58
N THR A 59 12.65 22.33 -17.48
CA THR A 59 12.76 23.16 -16.26
C THR A 59 11.51 23.96 -15.92
N GLU A 60 10.60 24.14 -16.88
CA GLU A 60 9.30 24.81 -16.75
C GLU A 60 8.25 23.96 -16.02
N LEU A 61 8.44 22.65 -15.96
CA LEU A 61 7.55 21.73 -15.27
C LEU A 61 8.19 21.27 -13.94
N GLU A 62 7.34 21.04 -12.93
CA GLU A 62 7.82 20.57 -11.63
C GLU A 62 8.40 19.15 -11.77
N THR A 63 9.72 19.03 -11.62
CA THR A 63 10.48 17.79 -11.74
C THR A 63 11.08 17.35 -10.41
N HIS A 64 10.66 17.99 -9.31
CA HIS A 64 11.25 17.74 -8.00
C HIS A 64 10.76 16.41 -7.41
N ALA A 65 11.71 15.65 -6.90
CA ALA A 65 11.45 14.54 -6.01
C ALA A 65 11.12 15.03 -4.60
N TYR A 66 10.27 14.31 -3.89
CA TYR A 66 10.04 14.58 -2.47
C TYR A 66 11.31 14.29 -1.67
N GLN A 67 11.96 15.33 -1.17
CA GLN A 67 13.21 15.18 -0.43
C GLN A 67 13.14 14.14 0.68
N PHE A 68 12.01 14.08 1.37
CA PHE A 68 11.82 13.18 2.51
C PHE A 68 11.96 11.70 2.17
N ILE A 69 11.46 11.26 1.02
CA ILE A 69 11.56 9.85 0.60
C ILE A 69 12.75 9.56 -0.30
N HIS A 70 13.48 10.58 -0.75
CA HIS A 70 14.69 10.45 -1.56
C HIS A 70 15.97 10.65 -0.75
N SER A 71 15.86 10.88 0.55
CA SER A 71 17.00 10.94 1.45
C SER A 71 17.28 9.59 2.08
N LEU A 72 18.53 9.15 2.05
CA LEU A 72 18.97 7.94 2.78
C LEU A 72 18.98 8.19 4.30
N ASP A 73 19.27 9.42 4.70
CA ASP A 73 19.30 9.87 6.08
C ASP A 73 18.26 10.97 6.28
N VAL A 74 17.12 10.57 6.82
CA VAL A 74 16.00 11.51 7.04
C VAL A 74 16.30 12.57 8.10
N HIS A 75 17.27 12.31 9.00
CA HIS A 75 17.67 13.28 10.02
C HIS A 75 18.40 14.48 9.42
N LYS A 76 18.98 14.34 8.22
CA LYS A 76 19.57 15.46 7.48
C LYS A 76 18.55 16.43 6.89
N VAL A 77 17.29 15.98 6.75
CA VAL A 77 16.20 16.84 6.26
C VAL A 77 15.72 17.80 7.36
N PHE A 78 15.84 17.38 8.61
CA PHE A 78 15.38 18.14 9.77
C PHE A 78 16.51 18.33 10.77
N ASN A 79 16.67 19.56 11.24
CA ASN A 79 17.61 19.85 12.32
C ASN A 79 16.89 19.87 13.68
N MET A 80 16.05 18.87 13.92
CA MET A 80 15.25 18.77 15.16
C MET A 80 14.68 17.36 15.36
N LYS A 81 14.28 17.07 16.61
CA LYS A 81 13.51 15.89 16.97
C LYS A 81 12.02 16.22 17.00
N PHE A 82 11.21 15.20 16.74
CA PHE A 82 9.76 15.34 16.78
C PHE A 82 9.20 14.44 17.89
N ASP A 83 8.29 14.98 18.70
CA ASP A 83 7.50 14.16 19.63
C ASP A 83 6.31 13.53 18.89
N VAL A 84 5.69 14.27 17.99
CA VAL A 84 4.51 13.84 17.25
C VAL A 84 4.69 14.12 15.77
N ILE A 85 4.42 13.14 14.94
CA ILE A 85 4.31 13.29 13.49
C ILE A 85 2.88 12.94 13.08
N ILE A 86 2.22 13.87 12.40
CA ILE A 86 0.88 13.69 11.85
C ILE A 86 0.96 13.94 10.34
N GLY A 87 0.35 13.07 9.54
CA GLY A 87 0.43 13.24 8.10
C GLY A 87 -0.69 12.58 7.29
N ASN A 88 -0.89 13.17 6.11
CA ASN A 88 -1.59 12.55 4.99
C ASN A 88 -0.62 12.58 3.81
N PRO A 89 0.22 11.55 3.65
CA PRO A 89 1.25 11.53 2.62
C PRO A 89 0.64 11.35 1.23
N PRO A 90 1.36 11.72 0.16
CA PRO A 90 0.98 11.33 -1.19
C PRO A 90 0.85 9.81 -1.29
N TYR A 91 -0.26 9.31 -1.88
CA TYR A 91 -0.56 7.88 -1.86
C TYR A 91 0.16 7.10 -2.94
N GLN A 92 0.27 7.69 -4.12
CA GLN A 92 0.81 7.01 -5.31
C GLN A 92 1.39 8.00 -6.30
N MET A 93 2.26 7.48 -7.16
CA MET A 93 2.72 8.16 -8.37
C MET A 93 2.29 7.36 -9.60
N ASN A 94 2.04 8.07 -10.71
CA ASN A 94 1.83 7.40 -11.99
C ASN A 94 3.13 6.73 -12.44
N ASP A 95 3.04 5.52 -12.97
CA ASP A 95 4.20 4.76 -13.41
C ASP A 95 4.55 4.95 -14.90
N GLY A 96 3.88 5.89 -15.57
CA GLY A 96 4.16 6.30 -16.94
C GLY A 96 3.79 5.29 -18.02
N GLY A 97 3.04 4.30 -17.68
CA GLY A 97 2.48 3.38 -18.67
C GLY A 97 1.14 3.90 -19.16
N GLY A 98 0.91 4.09 -20.45
CA GLY A 98 -0.28 4.64 -21.09
C GLY A 98 -1.66 4.23 -20.54
N GLU A 99 -2.73 4.23 -21.29
CA GLU A 99 -4.06 3.81 -20.84
C GLU A 99 -4.01 2.44 -20.13
N GLY A 100 -4.24 2.42 -18.80
CA GLY A 100 -4.11 1.22 -17.96
C GLY A 100 -2.87 1.20 -17.06
N SER A 101 -2.07 2.27 -17.02
CA SER A 101 -0.90 2.35 -16.17
C SER A 101 -1.25 2.16 -14.70
N SER A 102 -0.46 1.32 -14.04
CA SER A 102 -0.68 0.96 -12.65
C SER A 102 0.09 1.92 -11.75
N ALA A 103 -0.62 2.83 -11.10
CA ALA A 103 0.00 3.74 -10.14
C ALA A 103 0.78 3.00 -9.05
N THR A 104 2.03 3.42 -8.82
CA THR A 104 2.91 2.83 -7.81
C THR A 104 2.68 3.50 -6.45
N PRO A 105 2.40 2.75 -5.38
CA PRO A 105 2.32 3.31 -4.04
C PRO A 105 3.64 3.96 -3.62
N ILE A 106 3.56 5.07 -2.89
CA ILE A 106 4.73 5.75 -2.30
C ILE A 106 4.53 6.10 -0.83
N TYR A 107 3.32 5.99 -0.30
CA TYR A 107 3.01 6.31 1.09
C TYR A 107 3.79 5.45 2.09
N ASP A 108 4.12 4.22 1.75
CA ASP A 108 4.96 3.33 2.54
C ASP A 108 6.32 3.95 2.87
N LYS A 109 6.92 4.67 1.93
CA LYS A 109 8.21 5.35 2.09
C LYS A 109 8.11 6.51 3.08
N PHE A 110 6.97 7.22 3.06
CA PHE A 110 6.70 8.29 4.03
C PHE A 110 6.54 7.73 5.44
N VAL A 111 5.78 6.65 5.62
CA VAL A 111 5.61 6.00 6.92
C VAL A 111 6.94 5.47 7.45
N LYS A 112 7.69 4.72 6.64
CA LYS A 112 9.01 4.17 7.03
C LYS A 112 9.99 5.26 7.45
N ASN A 113 10.06 6.33 6.69
CA ASN A 113 10.96 7.44 7.03
C ASN A 113 10.48 8.25 8.24
N ALA A 114 9.17 8.35 8.46
CA ALA A 114 8.65 8.96 9.68
C ALA A 114 8.97 8.13 10.93
N ILE A 115 8.89 6.79 10.85
CA ILE A 115 9.31 5.89 11.93
C ILE A 115 10.82 6.04 12.20
N LYS A 116 11.67 6.17 11.16
CA LYS A 116 13.11 6.41 11.31
C LYS A 116 13.43 7.70 12.06
N LEU A 117 12.60 8.74 11.95
CA LEU A 117 12.74 9.95 12.75
C LEU A 117 12.50 9.73 14.24
N ASN A 118 12.06 8.53 14.60
CA ASN A 118 11.88 8.08 15.97
C ASN A 118 11.00 9.01 16.84
N PRO A 119 9.82 9.45 16.34
CA PRO A 119 8.92 10.27 17.13
C PRO A 119 8.37 9.46 18.31
N ARG A 120 7.81 10.14 19.33
CA ARG A 120 7.04 9.45 20.36
C ARG A 120 5.73 8.88 19.77
N TYR A 121 5.02 9.70 19.00
CA TYR A 121 3.78 9.30 18.34
C TYR A 121 3.84 9.57 16.84
N LEU A 122 3.39 8.61 16.07
CA LEU A 122 3.17 8.76 14.64
C LEU A 122 1.72 8.40 14.31
N THR A 123 1.04 9.30 13.62
CA THR A 123 -0.28 9.03 13.05
C THR A 123 -0.34 9.49 11.60
N MET A 124 -0.75 8.60 10.73
CA MET A 124 -0.94 8.90 9.31
C MET A 124 -2.22 8.26 8.79
N ILE A 125 -2.87 8.95 7.85
CA ILE A 125 -3.95 8.37 7.06
C ILE A 125 -3.37 7.89 5.73
N ILE A 126 -3.59 6.61 5.42
CA ILE A 126 -3.02 5.94 4.24
C ILE A 126 -4.04 4.98 3.62
N PRO A 127 -3.89 4.63 2.32
CA PRO A 127 -4.70 3.57 1.72
C PRO A 127 -4.53 2.24 2.46
N ALA A 128 -5.63 1.55 2.76
CA ALA A 128 -5.64 0.27 3.48
C ALA A 128 -5.15 -0.92 2.63
N ARG A 129 -4.77 -0.69 1.38
CA ARG A 129 -4.24 -1.71 0.47
C ARG A 129 -3.05 -2.48 1.03
N TRP A 130 -2.23 -1.88 1.89
CA TRP A 130 -1.09 -2.55 2.50
C TRP A 130 -1.47 -3.79 3.31
N TYR A 131 -2.71 -3.92 3.78
CA TYR A 131 -3.19 -5.11 4.50
C TYR A 131 -3.02 -6.40 3.69
N SER A 132 -3.21 -6.32 2.38
CA SER A 132 -3.09 -7.46 1.47
C SER A 132 -1.74 -7.55 0.74
N GLY A 133 -0.94 -6.48 0.78
CA GLY A 133 0.33 -6.41 0.05
C GLY A 133 0.14 -6.24 -1.46
N GLY A 134 1.16 -6.65 -2.21
CA GLY A 134 1.24 -6.49 -3.66
C GLY A 134 1.62 -5.07 -4.10
N LYS A 135 1.97 -4.89 -5.36
CA LYS A 135 2.47 -3.63 -5.92
C LYS A 135 3.68 -3.04 -5.16
N GLY A 136 4.57 -3.91 -4.66
CA GLY A 136 5.76 -3.50 -3.92
C GLY A 136 5.53 -3.19 -2.44
N LEU A 137 4.32 -3.45 -1.91
CA LEU A 137 3.99 -3.21 -0.50
C LEU A 137 4.25 -4.41 0.42
N ASP A 138 4.74 -5.54 -0.08
CA ASP A 138 4.85 -6.77 0.70
C ASP A 138 5.80 -6.60 1.91
N SER A 139 6.98 -6.01 1.72
CA SER A 139 7.91 -5.69 2.82
C SER A 139 7.30 -4.71 3.82
N PHE A 140 6.61 -3.66 3.33
CA PHE A 140 5.94 -2.70 4.19
C PHE A 140 4.82 -3.35 5.01
N ARG A 141 4.03 -4.20 4.38
CA ARG A 141 2.99 -4.99 5.04
C ARG A 141 3.58 -5.84 6.16
N ASP A 142 4.63 -6.60 5.85
CA ASP A 142 5.25 -7.51 6.82
C ASP A 142 5.85 -6.73 8.00
N GLU A 143 6.50 -5.60 7.75
CA GLU A 143 7.01 -4.71 8.79
C GLU A 143 5.89 -4.18 9.69
N MET A 144 4.82 -3.63 9.09
CA MET A 144 3.71 -3.04 9.85
C MET A 144 2.90 -4.08 10.64
N LEU A 145 2.66 -5.28 10.08
CA LEU A 145 1.89 -6.33 10.75
C LEU A 145 2.64 -6.96 11.92
N ASN A 146 3.96 -6.92 11.92
CA ASN A 146 4.80 -7.43 13.00
C ASN A 146 5.25 -6.34 13.99
N ASP A 147 4.97 -5.07 13.69
CA ASP A 147 5.37 -3.96 14.57
C ASP A 147 4.38 -3.77 15.72
N ARG A 148 4.75 -4.22 16.89
CA ARG A 148 3.93 -4.13 18.10
C ARG A 148 3.79 -2.71 18.68
N HIS A 149 4.45 -1.71 18.10
CA HIS A 149 4.23 -0.30 18.43
C HIS A 149 2.99 0.29 17.71
N LEU A 150 2.40 -0.43 16.75
CA LEU A 150 1.15 -0.06 16.11
C LEU A 150 -0.01 -0.36 17.07
N ARG A 151 -0.50 0.69 17.76
CA ARG A 151 -1.41 0.56 18.90
C ARG A 151 -2.88 0.75 18.57
N ILE A 152 -3.18 1.56 17.56
CA ILE A 152 -4.56 1.85 17.15
C ILE A 152 -4.63 1.86 15.63
N ILE A 153 -5.68 1.25 15.09
CA ILE A 153 -6.06 1.38 13.67
C ILE A 153 -7.54 1.73 13.61
N HIS A 154 -7.86 2.78 12.87
CA HIS A 154 -9.21 3.06 12.41
C HIS A 154 -9.31 2.72 10.93
N ASP A 155 -10.16 1.75 10.59
CA ASP A 155 -10.30 1.19 9.26
C ASP A 155 -11.62 1.62 8.60
N PHE A 156 -11.51 2.19 7.41
CA PHE A 156 -12.64 2.63 6.57
C PHE A 156 -12.61 1.85 5.27
N PRO A 157 -13.35 0.74 5.17
CA PRO A 157 -13.43 -0.06 3.95
C PRO A 157 -13.91 0.73 2.73
N GLU A 158 -14.85 1.65 2.96
CA GLU A 158 -15.34 2.58 1.96
C GLU A 158 -14.64 3.94 2.13
N THR A 159 -13.86 4.34 1.12
CA THR A 159 -13.10 5.60 1.17
C THR A 159 -14.00 6.82 1.30
N SER A 160 -15.18 6.78 0.69
CA SER A 160 -16.18 7.86 0.74
C SER A 160 -16.63 8.19 2.17
N ASP A 161 -16.53 7.24 3.09
CA ASP A 161 -16.87 7.42 4.51
C ASP A 161 -15.87 8.36 5.22
N CYS A 162 -14.65 8.44 4.71
CA CYS A 162 -13.59 9.30 5.22
C CYS A 162 -13.32 10.51 4.32
N PHE A 163 -13.39 10.32 3.00
CA PHE A 163 -13.13 11.33 1.98
C PHE A 163 -14.30 11.37 0.98
N PRO A 164 -15.33 12.21 1.22
CA PRO A 164 -16.46 12.31 0.32
C PRO A 164 -16.04 12.60 -1.13
N GLY A 165 -16.60 11.86 -2.07
CA GLY A 165 -16.31 12.01 -3.51
C GLY A 165 -15.00 11.39 -3.99
N ILE A 166 -14.22 10.75 -3.12
CA ILE A 166 -12.98 10.06 -3.48
C ILE A 166 -13.19 8.55 -3.39
N ASN A 167 -12.75 7.83 -4.42
CA ASN A 167 -12.77 6.37 -4.44
C ASN A 167 -11.35 5.82 -4.50
N ILE A 168 -10.91 5.19 -3.41
CA ILE A 168 -9.64 4.47 -3.33
C ILE A 168 -9.95 2.99 -3.10
N ARG A 169 -9.63 2.17 -4.07
CA ARG A 169 -9.90 0.73 -3.99
C ARG A 169 -9.23 0.11 -2.76
N GLY A 170 -10.05 -0.51 -1.92
CA GLY A 170 -9.63 -1.13 -0.66
C GLY A 170 -9.78 -0.22 0.56
N GLY A 171 -10.23 1.02 0.38
CA GLY A 171 -10.46 1.95 1.47
C GLY A 171 -9.20 2.61 2.01
N VAL A 172 -9.35 3.27 3.15
CA VAL A 172 -8.27 3.97 3.86
C VAL A 172 -8.26 3.56 5.32
N CYS A 173 -7.13 3.75 5.98
CA CYS A 173 -7.02 3.64 7.42
C CYS A 173 -6.17 4.78 7.97
N TYR A 174 -6.40 5.16 9.22
CA TYR A 174 -5.41 5.90 9.97
C TYR A 174 -5.00 5.11 11.22
N PHE A 175 -3.78 5.33 11.68
CA PHE A 175 -3.20 4.55 12.75
C PHE A 175 -2.46 5.42 13.77
N LEU A 176 -2.31 4.90 14.99
CA LEU A 176 -1.39 5.42 15.99
C LEU A 176 -0.27 4.41 16.21
N TRP A 177 0.95 4.86 15.97
CA TRP A 177 2.18 4.19 16.35
C TRP A 177 2.77 4.89 17.58
N ASP A 178 3.07 4.16 18.65
CA ASP A 178 3.65 4.68 19.89
C ASP A 178 4.99 4.02 20.16
N ARG A 179 6.08 4.79 20.10
CA ARG A 179 7.43 4.31 20.35
C ARG A 179 7.60 3.65 21.72
N ASN A 180 6.88 4.14 22.72
CA ASN A 180 7.09 3.76 24.12
C ASN A 180 6.21 2.58 24.56
N GLN A 181 5.23 2.19 23.75
CA GLN A 181 4.30 1.13 24.09
C GLN A 181 4.27 0.04 23.02
N LYS A 182 4.49 -1.20 23.49
CA LYS A 182 4.32 -2.41 22.68
C LYS A 182 3.12 -3.20 23.17
N GLY A 183 2.39 -3.82 22.27
CA GLY A 183 1.27 -4.69 22.64
C GLY A 183 0.36 -4.96 21.46
N ASP A 184 -0.83 -5.43 21.76
CA ASP A 184 -1.87 -5.68 20.78
C ASP A 184 -2.45 -4.35 20.26
N CYS A 185 -3.03 -4.38 19.08
CA CYS A 185 -3.55 -3.21 18.40
C CYS A 185 -5.07 -3.12 18.61
N LEU A 186 -5.55 -1.96 19.03
CA LEU A 186 -6.98 -1.67 19.09
C LEU A 186 -7.48 -1.28 17.69
N ILE A 187 -8.30 -2.14 17.10
CA ILE A 187 -8.77 -2.00 15.72
C ILE A 187 -10.24 -1.59 15.72
N TYR A 188 -10.53 -0.44 15.14
CA TYR A 188 -11.86 0.07 14.93
C TYR A 188 -12.30 -0.11 13.48
N ASN A 189 -13.41 -0.80 13.25
CA ASN A 189 -14.05 -0.88 11.94
C ASN A 189 -15.13 0.18 11.83
N HIS A 190 -15.14 0.93 10.74
CA HIS A 190 -16.09 2.00 10.46
C HIS A 190 -17.02 1.66 9.30
N LYS A 191 -18.25 2.19 9.40
CA LYS A 191 -19.21 2.26 8.31
C LYS A 191 -19.89 3.64 8.37
N GLY A 192 -19.61 4.47 7.38
CA GLY A 192 -19.93 5.90 7.50
C GLY A 192 -19.17 6.53 8.67
N ASN A 193 -19.84 7.37 9.41
CA ASN A 193 -19.30 8.03 10.60
C ASN A 193 -19.43 7.20 11.89
N ILE A 194 -19.84 5.92 11.78
CA ILE A 194 -20.14 5.08 12.94
C ILE A 194 -19.06 4.01 13.09
N VAL A 195 -18.59 3.81 14.32
CA VAL A 195 -17.80 2.64 14.68
C VAL A 195 -18.75 1.45 14.81
N ILE A 196 -18.62 0.47 13.92
CA ILE A 196 -19.46 -0.74 13.92
C ILE A 196 -18.89 -1.85 14.81
N SER A 197 -17.58 -1.87 14.99
CA SER A 197 -16.91 -2.78 15.91
C SER A 197 -15.56 -2.25 16.36
N PHE A 198 -15.08 -2.70 17.52
CA PHE A 198 -13.73 -2.50 17.97
C PHE A 198 -13.23 -3.71 18.75
N LEU A 199 -11.95 -4.04 18.62
CA LEU A 199 -11.32 -5.17 19.31
C LEU A 199 -9.83 -4.91 19.46
N GLU A 200 -9.30 -5.10 20.67
CA GLU A 200 -7.87 -5.13 20.91
C GLU A 200 -7.36 -6.55 20.66
N ARG A 201 -6.42 -6.68 19.72
CA ARG A 201 -5.90 -7.97 19.27
C ARG A 201 -4.57 -7.85 18.53
N PRO A 202 -3.81 -8.94 18.39
CA PRO A 202 -2.67 -8.94 17.48
C PRO A 202 -3.15 -8.68 16.03
N LEU A 203 -2.29 -8.07 15.23
CA LEU A 203 -2.58 -7.84 13.81
C LEU A 203 -2.58 -9.15 13.01
N LEU A 204 -1.77 -10.11 13.43
CA LEU A 204 -1.73 -11.46 12.89
C LEU A 204 -2.28 -12.45 13.94
N GLU A 205 -3.38 -13.10 13.62
CA GLU A 205 -4.02 -14.09 14.49
C GLU A 205 -3.34 -15.45 14.40
N GLY A 206 -2.75 -15.90 15.51
CA GLY A 206 -2.08 -17.20 15.57
C GLY A 206 -1.02 -17.35 14.48
N ASN A 207 -1.08 -18.44 13.70
CA ASN A 207 -0.15 -18.69 12.59
C ASN A 207 -0.61 -18.07 11.26
N SER A 208 -1.50 -17.08 11.29
CA SER A 208 -1.96 -16.43 10.07
C SER A 208 -0.87 -15.52 9.48
N THR A 209 -0.70 -15.57 8.18
CA THR A 209 0.12 -14.63 7.41
C THR A 209 -0.71 -13.49 6.84
N THR A 210 -2.02 -13.49 7.09
CA THR A 210 -2.98 -12.55 6.52
C THR A 210 -3.65 -11.75 7.63
N PHE A 211 -3.71 -10.43 7.46
CA PHE A 211 -4.47 -9.56 8.33
C PHE A 211 -5.98 -9.76 8.12
N ILE A 212 -6.68 -10.08 9.19
CA ILE A 212 -8.14 -10.21 9.19
C ILE A 212 -8.74 -8.82 9.44
N ARG A 213 -9.35 -8.25 8.43
CA ARG A 213 -9.80 -6.86 8.44
C ARG A 213 -10.95 -6.62 9.42
N TYR A 214 -11.97 -7.49 9.37
CA TYR A 214 -13.19 -7.34 10.17
C TYR A 214 -13.07 -8.09 11.50
N ASN A 215 -13.34 -7.40 12.60
CA ASN A 215 -13.22 -7.98 13.95
C ASN A 215 -14.17 -9.16 14.16
N GLU A 216 -15.36 -9.12 13.58
CA GLU A 216 -16.36 -10.19 13.67
C GLU A 216 -15.86 -11.49 13.05
N ALA A 217 -15.00 -11.41 12.03
CA ALA A 217 -14.43 -12.58 11.37
C ALA A 217 -13.47 -13.38 12.27
N ILE A 218 -12.93 -12.77 13.33
CA ILE A 218 -11.98 -13.44 14.23
C ILE A 218 -12.64 -14.62 14.95
N SER A 219 -13.83 -14.43 15.50
CA SER A 219 -14.57 -15.52 16.17
C SER A 219 -14.93 -16.65 15.20
N ILE A 220 -15.29 -16.32 13.97
CA ILE A 220 -15.59 -17.28 12.91
C ILE A 220 -14.32 -18.07 12.56
N LEU A 221 -13.20 -17.38 12.34
CA LEU A 221 -11.92 -18.00 12.03
C LEU A 221 -11.47 -18.99 13.13
N ASN A 222 -11.56 -18.56 14.40
CA ASN A 222 -11.19 -19.40 15.54
C ASN A 222 -12.08 -20.64 15.62
N LYS A 223 -13.39 -20.50 15.33
CA LYS A 223 -14.33 -21.60 15.28
C LYS A 223 -13.99 -22.61 14.16
N VAL A 224 -13.69 -22.11 12.96
CA VAL A 224 -13.27 -22.96 11.84
C VAL A 224 -11.96 -23.69 12.16
N ARG A 225 -10.98 -22.99 12.71
CA ARG A 225 -9.68 -23.57 13.08
C ARG A 225 -9.77 -24.64 14.17
N SER A 226 -10.78 -24.57 15.03
CA SER A 226 -11.00 -25.59 16.08
C SER A 226 -11.30 -26.99 15.50
N PHE A 227 -11.80 -27.07 14.26
CA PHE A 227 -12.03 -28.36 13.57
C PHE A 227 -10.74 -29.01 13.07
N LYS A 228 -9.61 -28.28 13.04
CA LYS A 228 -8.29 -28.75 12.58
C LYS A 228 -8.30 -29.36 11.17
N GLU A 229 -9.20 -28.91 10.32
CA GLU A 229 -9.25 -29.31 8.92
C GLU A 229 -8.10 -28.70 8.12
N GLU A 230 -7.68 -29.38 7.07
CA GLU A 230 -6.73 -28.83 6.11
C GLU A 230 -7.33 -27.62 5.40
N THR A 231 -6.51 -26.57 5.24
CA THR A 231 -6.92 -25.37 4.54
C THR A 231 -6.94 -25.60 3.02
N MET A 232 -7.74 -24.83 2.31
CA MET A 232 -7.85 -24.90 0.84
C MET A 232 -6.67 -24.26 0.10
N ASP A 233 -5.76 -23.57 0.80
CA ASP A 233 -4.63 -22.87 0.21
C ASP A 233 -3.68 -23.77 -0.59
N ASN A 234 -3.58 -25.05 -0.20
CA ASN A 234 -2.84 -26.06 -0.96
C ASN A 234 -3.55 -26.55 -2.23
N ARG A 235 -4.85 -26.22 -2.37
CA ARG A 235 -5.74 -26.72 -3.46
C ARG A 235 -6.21 -25.61 -4.40
N VAL A 236 -6.00 -24.34 -4.04
CA VAL A 236 -6.48 -23.17 -4.78
C VAL A 236 -5.31 -22.29 -5.17
N GLN A 237 -5.18 -21.97 -6.45
CA GLN A 237 -4.19 -21.04 -6.94
C GLN A 237 -4.84 -19.69 -7.27
N SER A 238 -4.19 -18.61 -6.86
CA SER A 238 -4.67 -17.24 -7.10
C SER A 238 -4.33 -16.70 -8.49
N ARG A 239 -3.35 -17.29 -9.19
CA ARG A 239 -2.82 -16.75 -10.45
C ARG A 239 -2.31 -17.84 -11.37
N LEU A 240 -2.61 -17.70 -12.66
CA LEU A 240 -2.12 -18.57 -13.73
C LEU A 240 -2.24 -20.06 -13.37
N PRO A 241 -3.46 -20.55 -13.05
CA PRO A 241 -3.62 -21.96 -12.77
C PRO A 241 -3.08 -22.75 -13.96
N PHE A 242 -2.27 -23.75 -13.70
CA PHE A 242 -1.63 -24.59 -14.72
C PHE A 242 -0.65 -23.86 -15.67
N GLY A 243 -0.24 -22.60 -15.34
CA GLY A 243 0.64 -21.79 -16.19
C GLY A 243 -0.05 -21.15 -17.40
N ILE A 244 -1.38 -21.23 -17.48
CA ILE A 244 -2.17 -20.73 -18.61
C ILE A 244 -2.59 -19.29 -18.37
N PRO A 245 -2.12 -18.31 -19.18
CA PRO A 245 -2.53 -16.91 -19.04
C PRO A 245 -3.97 -16.69 -19.53
N SER A 246 -4.60 -15.62 -19.07
CA SER A 246 -6.00 -15.29 -19.44
C SER A 246 -6.20 -14.99 -20.93
N ASN A 247 -5.14 -14.62 -21.63
CA ASN A 247 -5.11 -14.35 -23.08
C ASN A 247 -4.58 -15.55 -23.89
N PHE A 248 -4.53 -16.75 -23.33
CA PHE A 248 -4.10 -17.95 -24.02
C PHE A 248 -5.02 -18.28 -25.21
N GLU A 249 -4.44 -18.48 -26.39
CA GLU A 249 -5.18 -18.68 -27.64
C GLU A 249 -4.95 -20.06 -28.31
N ASN A 250 -3.96 -20.81 -27.85
CA ASN A 250 -3.62 -22.13 -28.42
C ASN A 250 -4.57 -23.22 -27.93
N TYR A 251 -5.83 -23.19 -28.36
CA TYR A 251 -6.87 -24.16 -28.01
C TYR A 251 -7.68 -24.60 -29.22
N GLU A 252 -8.30 -25.78 -29.14
CA GLU A 252 -9.24 -26.31 -30.12
C GLU A 252 -10.68 -26.22 -29.60
N LEU A 253 -11.65 -26.08 -30.51
CA LEU A 253 -13.07 -26.04 -30.16
C LEU A 253 -13.66 -27.44 -30.00
N THR A 254 -13.01 -28.44 -30.56
CA THR A 254 -13.40 -29.85 -30.55
C THR A 254 -12.27 -30.67 -29.95
N LYS A 255 -12.63 -31.71 -29.21
CA LYS A 255 -11.66 -32.61 -28.62
C LYS A 255 -10.96 -33.42 -29.71
N SER A 256 -9.63 -33.46 -29.64
CA SER A 256 -8.79 -34.27 -30.53
C SER A 256 -7.88 -35.18 -29.73
N SER A 257 -7.15 -36.10 -30.41
CA SER A 257 -6.18 -36.98 -29.76
C SER A 257 -5.04 -36.22 -29.11
N LYS A 258 -4.69 -35.00 -29.61
CA LYS A 258 -3.65 -34.12 -29.07
C LYS A 258 -4.23 -33.15 -28.02
N ALA A 259 -5.32 -32.47 -28.35
CA ALA A 259 -6.00 -31.54 -27.48
C ALA A 259 -7.14 -32.25 -26.72
N ASN A 260 -6.79 -32.98 -25.67
CA ASN A 260 -7.69 -33.86 -24.92
C ASN A 260 -8.05 -33.37 -23.52
N ILE A 261 -7.43 -32.26 -23.07
CA ILE A 261 -7.70 -31.63 -21.77
C ILE A 261 -8.73 -30.54 -21.93
N THR A 262 -9.79 -30.63 -21.13
CA THR A 262 -10.86 -29.63 -21.12
C THR A 262 -10.46 -28.39 -20.32
N LEU A 263 -10.57 -27.22 -20.93
CA LEU A 263 -10.41 -25.92 -20.31
C LEU A 263 -11.71 -25.12 -20.40
N PHE A 264 -12.17 -24.57 -19.27
CA PHE A 264 -13.32 -23.67 -19.25
C PHE A 264 -12.82 -22.24 -19.25
N ARG A 265 -13.21 -21.45 -20.25
CA ARG A 265 -12.86 -20.03 -20.38
C ARG A 265 -14.11 -19.17 -20.19
N SER A 266 -13.94 -18.01 -19.56
CA SER A 266 -15.00 -16.98 -19.57
C SER A 266 -15.11 -16.38 -20.97
N ASP A 267 -16.31 -16.33 -21.51
CA ASP A 267 -16.61 -15.51 -22.70
C ASP A 267 -17.00 -14.11 -22.23
N ARG A 268 -16.08 -13.17 -22.44
CA ARG A 268 -16.28 -11.76 -22.02
C ARG A 268 -17.48 -11.09 -22.69
N SER A 269 -17.94 -11.62 -23.84
CA SER A 269 -19.03 -11.05 -24.61
C SER A 269 -20.40 -11.55 -24.17
N LYS A 270 -20.51 -12.66 -23.43
CA LYS A 270 -21.79 -13.35 -23.19
C LYS A 270 -22.06 -13.75 -21.75
N SER A 271 -21.27 -13.35 -20.77
CA SER A 271 -21.38 -13.79 -19.36
C SER A 271 -21.50 -15.33 -19.20
N SER A 272 -20.97 -16.09 -20.17
CA SER A 272 -21.03 -17.54 -20.26
C SER A 272 -19.63 -18.14 -20.23
N GLN A 273 -19.55 -19.41 -19.83
CA GLN A 273 -18.31 -20.17 -19.96
C GLN A 273 -18.28 -20.91 -21.29
N LYS A 274 -17.14 -20.88 -21.97
CA LYS A 274 -16.89 -21.65 -23.18
C LYS A 274 -15.96 -22.81 -22.85
N GLN A 275 -16.36 -23.99 -23.21
CA GLN A 275 -15.52 -25.18 -23.16
C GLN A 275 -14.60 -25.22 -24.37
N VAL A 276 -13.31 -25.40 -24.15
CA VAL A 276 -12.29 -25.55 -25.18
C VAL A 276 -11.33 -26.68 -24.80
N PHE A 277 -10.52 -27.15 -25.73
CA PHE A 277 -9.60 -28.27 -25.51
C PHE A 277 -8.19 -27.84 -25.79
N ILE A 278 -7.28 -28.29 -24.96
CA ILE A 278 -5.85 -27.94 -25.02
C ILE A 278 -4.96 -29.18 -24.95
N GLU A 279 -3.76 -29.06 -25.48
CA GLU A 279 -2.74 -30.09 -25.35
C GLU A 279 -2.07 -30.04 -23.97
N SER A 280 -1.68 -31.20 -23.46
CA SER A 280 -1.03 -31.32 -22.13
C SER A 280 0.30 -30.54 -22.03
N ARG A 281 1.00 -30.32 -23.15
CA ARG A 281 2.26 -29.57 -23.19
C ARG A 281 2.13 -28.11 -22.73
N TYR A 282 0.92 -27.53 -22.81
CA TYR A 282 0.67 -26.17 -22.36
C TYR A 282 0.44 -26.06 -20.86
N ILE A 283 0.27 -27.20 -20.17
CA ILE A 283 0.10 -27.22 -18.72
C ILE A 283 1.47 -27.32 -18.07
N THR A 284 1.88 -26.25 -17.42
CA THR A 284 3.10 -26.25 -16.63
C THR A 284 2.75 -26.45 -15.15
N LYS A 285 3.45 -27.36 -14.48
CA LYS A 285 3.40 -27.44 -13.02
C LYS A 285 3.98 -26.14 -12.48
N ASN A 286 3.13 -25.31 -11.88
CA ASN A 286 3.62 -24.14 -11.18
C ASN A 286 4.40 -24.62 -9.95
N ILE A 287 5.51 -23.96 -9.62
CA ILE A 287 6.39 -24.28 -8.48
C ILE A 287 5.63 -24.24 -7.14
N ALA A 288 4.46 -23.60 -7.10
CA ALA A 288 3.55 -23.59 -5.96
C ALA A 288 2.79 -24.91 -5.70
N TRP A 289 2.91 -25.91 -6.59
CA TRP A 289 2.39 -27.25 -6.39
C TRP A 289 3.46 -28.10 -5.72
N LYS A 290 3.64 -27.91 -4.43
CA LYS A 290 4.40 -28.85 -3.59
C LYS A 290 3.46 -29.74 -2.81
#